data_83fad9f74bfcf302d2bd2c8ec48e9754
#
_entry.id   83fad9f74bfcf302d2bd2c8ec48e9754
#
_cell.length_a   1.000
_cell.length_b   1.000
_cell.length_c   1.000
_cell.angle_alpha   90.00
_cell.angle_beta   90.00
_cell.angle_gamma   90.00
#
_symmetry.space_group_name_H-M   'P 1'
#
loop_
_entity.id
_entity.type
_entity.pdbx_description
1 polymer ?
#
loop_
_entity_poly.entity_id
_entity_poly.type
_entity_poly.pdbx_seq_one_letter_code
_entity_poly.pdbx_strand_id
1 'polypeptide(L)'
;MTALFYAYMDSPIGRLLMLSDGKHLTNLDCELEQTTPNPNWILREDLPLFEKVRGALMRYFNGEPESFSDIPLSPKGTAFQQAIWTALRQIPYGKTASYGGLAESINKPKAVRAVGGAVGSNPISIIIPCHRVLGK
;
A
#
# COMPACT_ATOMS: atom_id res chain seq x y z
N MET A 1 14.89 6.74 -17.11
CA MET A 1 14.04 7.01 -15.94
C MET A 1 12.59 6.76 -16.29
N THR A 2 11.89 6.05 -15.41
CA THR A 2 10.49 5.77 -15.60
C THR A 2 9.67 6.99 -15.17
N ALA A 3 8.77 7.45 -16.04
CA ALA A 3 7.85 8.52 -15.68
C ALA A 3 6.85 8.02 -14.64
N LEU A 4 6.48 8.88 -13.70
CA LEU A 4 5.43 8.57 -12.73
C LEU A 4 4.17 9.34 -13.06
N PHE A 5 3.06 8.64 -13.04
CA PHE A 5 1.73 9.19 -13.21
C PHE A 5 1.04 9.28 -11.86
N TYR A 6 0.15 10.26 -11.70
CA TYR A 6 -0.58 10.38 -10.45
C TYR A 6 -2.04 10.75 -10.69
N ALA A 7 -2.86 10.44 -9.70
CA ALA A 7 -4.25 10.83 -9.67
C ALA A 7 -4.73 10.85 -8.23
N TYR A 8 -5.88 11.45 -8.00
CA TYR A 8 -6.48 11.54 -6.68
C TYR A 8 -7.79 10.76 -6.62
N MET A 9 -8.18 10.43 -5.41
CA MET A 9 -9.47 9.81 -5.13
C MET A 9 -10.00 10.33 -3.79
N ASP A 10 -11.26 10.75 -3.75
CA ASP A 10 -11.91 11.07 -2.49
C ASP A 10 -12.33 9.80 -1.79
N SER A 11 -12.19 9.76 -0.48
CA SER A 11 -12.52 8.59 0.32
C SER A 11 -13.09 8.99 1.67
N PRO A 12 -13.68 8.04 2.43
CA PRO A 12 -14.17 8.33 3.80
C PRO A 12 -13.09 8.82 4.77
N ILE A 13 -11.82 8.53 4.48
CA ILE A 13 -10.71 8.97 5.32
C ILE A 13 -9.97 10.18 4.75
N GLY A 14 -10.50 10.80 3.69
CA GLY A 14 -9.91 11.96 3.05
C GLY A 14 -9.45 11.67 1.64
N ARG A 15 -8.75 12.64 1.04
CA ARG A 15 -8.27 12.50 -0.33
C ARG A 15 -7.04 11.61 -0.38
N LEU A 16 -7.08 10.61 -1.26
CA LEU A 16 -5.98 9.69 -1.48
C LEU A 16 -5.21 10.09 -2.73
N LEU A 17 -3.88 9.95 -2.66
CA LEU A 17 -2.98 10.17 -3.79
C LEU A 17 -2.49 8.81 -4.27
N MET A 18 -2.66 8.55 -5.58
CA MET A 18 -2.19 7.33 -6.24
C MET A 18 -1.02 7.68 -7.15
N LEU A 19 0.02 6.84 -7.14
CA LEU A 19 1.16 6.97 -8.05
C LEU A 19 1.37 5.65 -8.79
N SER A 20 1.76 5.74 -10.05
CA SER A 20 1.98 4.57 -10.91
C SER A 20 3.12 4.81 -11.88
N ASP A 21 3.84 3.73 -12.22
CA ASP A 21 4.83 3.75 -13.30
C ASP A 21 4.19 3.50 -14.68
N GLY A 22 2.86 3.45 -14.73
CA GLY A 22 2.09 3.17 -15.94
C GLY A 22 1.57 1.74 -16.00
N LYS A 23 2.18 0.81 -15.29
CA LYS A 23 1.81 -0.60 -15.27
C LYS A 23 1.46 -1.11 -13.88
N HIS A 24 2.07 -0.54 -12.85
CA HIS A 24 1.94 -0.98 -11.47
C HIS A 24 1.62 0.21 -10.59
N LEU A 25 0.87 -0.04 -9.52
CA LEU A 25 0.70 0.96 -8.47
C LEU A 25 1.96 0.97 -7.62
N THR A 26 2.59 2.13 -7.49
CA THR A 26 3.84 2.26 -6.73
C THR A 26 3.61 2.90 -5.36
N ASN A 27 2.61 3.75 -5.24
CA ASN A 27 2.32 4.46 -4.00
C ASN A 27 0.81 4.70 -3.87
N LEU A 28 0.34 4.64 -2.64
CA LEU A 28 -1.02 5.04 -2.28
C LEU A 28 -0.96 5.60 -0.86
N ASP A 29 -1.37 6.84 -0.69
CA ASP A 29 -1.31 7.47 0.62
C ASP A 29 -2.44 8.47 0.80
N CYS A 30 -2.77 8.73 2.07
CA CYS A 30 -3.73 9.75 2.43
C CYS A 30 -3.03 11.11 2.39
N GLU A 31 -3.63 12.05 1.68
CA GLU A 31 -3.09 13.41 1.62
C GLU A 31 -3.60 14.19 2.85
N LEU A 32 -2.78 14.20 3.91
CA LEU A 32 -3.14 14.88 5.17
C LEU A 32 -3.04 16.40 5.08
N GLU A 33 -2.22 16.89 4.15
CA GLU A 33 -2.03 18.32 3.91
C GLU A 33 -2.04 18.57 2.41
N GLN A 34 -2.40 19.79 2.00
CA GLN A 34 -2.34 20.16 0.60
C GLN A 34 -0.87 20.29 0.20
N THR A 35 -0.31 19.19 -0.28
CA THR A 35 1.04 19.19 -0.80
C THR A 35 1.00 19.40 -2.31
N THR A 36 1.96 20.17 -2.80
CA THR A 36 2.13 20.34 -4.25
C THR A 36 2.75 19.08 -4.80
N PRO A 37 2.15 18.45 -5.82
CA PRO A 37 2.76 17.25 -6.41
C PRO A 37 4.12 17.58 -7.01
N ASN A 38 4.98 16.56 -7.06
CA ASN A 38 6.28 16.70 -7.70
C ASN A 38 6.07 17.16 -9.14
N PRO A 39 6.76 18.24 -9.59
CA PRO A 39 6.55 18.77 -10.94
C PRO A 39 6.93 17.79 -12.06
N ASN A 40 7.68 16.74 -11.73
CA ASN A 40 8.03 15.71 -12.71
C ASN A 40 6.96 14.63 -12.85
N TRP A 41 5.95 14.63 -11.98
CA TRP A 41 4.84 13.67 -12.08
C TRP A 41 3.84 14.15 -13.12
N ILE A 42 3.15 13.20 -13.76
CA ILE A 42 2.19 13.48 -14.82
C ILE A 42 0.79 13.14 -14.32
N LEU A 43 -0.09 14.12 -14.33
CA LEU A 43 -1.49 13.90 -13.93
C LEU A 43 -2.21 13.07 -15.01
N ARG A 44 -2.74 11.91 -14.63
CA ARG A 44 -3.46 11.01 -15.52
C ARG A 44 -4.67 10.41 -14.81
N GLU A 45 -5.72 11.20 -14.66
CA GLU A 45 -6.96 10.75 -14.01
C GLU A 45 -7.61 9.57 -14.72
N ASP A 46 -7.39 9.44 -16.02
CA ASP A 46 -8.01 8.44 -16.88
C ASP A 46 -7.19 7.16 -17.06
N LEU A 47 -6.07 7.00 -16.34
CA LEU A 47 -5.26 5.79 -16.44
C LEU A 47 -6.10 4.58 -16.00
N PRO A 48 -6.21 3.52 -16.84
CA PRO A 48 -7.06 2.36 -16.49
C PRO A 48 -6.70 1.72 -15.15
N LEU A 49 -5.42 1.70 -14.79
CA LEU A 49 -4.99 1.18 -13.49
C LEU A 49 -5.64 1.97 -12.35
N PHE A 50 -5.69 3.30 -12.45
CA PHE A 50 -6.29 4.13 -11.40
C PHE A 50 -7.79 3.88 -11.26
N GLU A 51 -8.49 3.63 -12.37
CA GLU A 51 -9.90 3.27 -12.33
C GLU A 51 -10.09 1.94 -11.58
N LYS A 52 -9.23 0.97 -11.83
CA LYS A 52 -9.26 -0.32 -11.14
C LYS A 52 -9.02 -0.15 -9.64
N VAL A 53 -8.06 0.68 -9.27
CA VAL A 53 -7.75 0.97 -7.86
C VAL A 53 -8.93 1.65 -7.18
N ARG A 54 -9.53 2.66 -7.83
CA ARG A 54 -10.70 3.34 -7.29
C ARG A 54 -11.85 2.39 -7.04
N GLY A 55 -12.14 1.51 -8.00
CA GLY A 55 -13.21 0.53 -7.86
C GLY A 55 -12.98 -0.42 -6.69
N ALA A 56 -11.76 -0.92 -6.54
CA ALA A 56 -11.41 -1.83 -5.44
C ALA A 56 -11.50 -1.12 -4.09
N LEU A 57 -11.00 0.11 -4.00
CA LEU A 57 -11.06 0.89 -2.76
C LEU A 57 -12.50 1.23 -2.38
N MET A 58 -13.36 1.55 -3.35
CA MET A 58 -14.77 1.80 -3.08
C MET A 58 -15.45 0.57 -2.48
N ARG A 59 -15.19 -0.62 -3.02
CA ARG A 59 -15.72 -1.85 -2.45
C ARG A 59 -15.21 -2.05 -1.02
N TYR A 60 -13.92 -1.84 -0.81
CA TYR A 60 -13.32 -1.97 0.52
C TYR A 60 -13.98 -1.02 1.53
N PHE A 61 -14.14 0.24 1.18
CA PHE A 61 -14.76 1.23 2.08
C PHE A 61 -16.26 0.98 2.30
N ASN A 62 -16.90 0.25 1.39
CA ASN A 62 -18.29 -0.16 1.55
C ASN A 62 -18.45 -1.43 2.40
N GLY A 63 -17.36 -1.93 2.97
CA GLY A 63 -17.41 -3.10 3.86
C GLY A 63 -17.31 -4.43 3.17
N GLU A 64 -17.03 -4.45 1.87
CA GLU A 64 -16.85 -5.70 1.12
C GLU A 64 -15.46 -6.27 1.33
N PRO A 65 -15.30 -7.58 1.52
CA PRO A 65 -13.97 -8.20 1.59
C PRO A 65 -13.26 -8.06 0.24
N GLU A 66 -12.24 -7.23 0.20
CA GLU A 66 -11.48 -6.96 -1.02
C GLU A 66 -10.03 -7.40 -0.81
N SER A 67 -9.52 -8.24 -1.71
CA SER A 67 -8.14 -8.75 -1.64
C SER A 67 -7.14 -7.88 -2.38
N PHE A 68 -7.60 -7.01 -3.30
CA PHE A 68 -6.77 -6.20 -4.18
C PHE A 68 -5.83 -7.05 -5.06
N SER A 69 -6.14 -8.33 -5.26
CA SER A 69 -5.27 -9.24 -6.00
C SER A 69 -5.16 -8.90 -7.49
N ASP A 70 -6.14 -8.15 -8.03
CA ASP A 70 -6.15 -7.74 -9.43
C ASP A 70 -5.27 -6.52 -9.71
N ILE A 71 -4.74 -5.88 -8.67
CA ILE A 71 -3.95 -4.66 -8.81
C ILE A 71 -2.48 -5.01 -8.78
N PRO A 72 -1.75 -4.80 -9.88
CA PRO A 72 -0.30 -5.05 -9.88
C PRO A 72 0.41 -3.99 -9.04
N LEU A 73 1.22 -4.42 -8.09
CA LEU A 73 1.94 -3.52 -7.18
C LEU A 73 3.43 -3.59 -7.47
N SER A 74 4.08 -2.43 -7.35
CA SER A 74 5.55 -2.35 -7.45
C SER A 74 6.06 -1.35 -6.41
N PRO A 75 5.94 -1.68 -5.11
CA PRO A 75 6.47 -0.81 -4.07
C PRO A 75 8.00 -0.86 -4.10
N LYS A 76 8.65 0.30 -3.95
CA LYS A 76 10.11 0.37 -3.91
C LYS A 76 10.61 0.22 -2.49
N GLY A 77 11.59 -0.64 -2.29
CA GLY A 77 12.18 -0.86 -0.99
C GLY A 77 13.26 -1.92 -1.04
N THR A 78 13.91 -2.12 0.10
CA THR A 78 14.95 -3.14 0.24
C THR A 78 14.35 -4.55 0.16
N ALA A 79 15.20 -5.55 0.01
CA ALA A 79 14.75 -6.95 0.00
C ALA A 79 14.01 -7.30 1.29
N PHE A 80 14.50 -6.80 2.42
CA PHE A 80 13.86 -7.02 3.72
C PHE A 80 12.46 -6.39 3.75
N GLN A 81 12.34 -5.13 3.31
CA GLN A 81 11.06 -4.44 3.25
C GLN A 81 10.09 -5.16 2.33
N GLN A 82 10.56 -5.59 1.15
CA GLN A 82 9.72 -6.35 0.22
C GLN A 82 9.18 -7.64 0.85
N ALA A 83 10.03 -8.35 1.59
CA ALA A 83 9.62 -9.57 2.28
C ALA A 83 8.52 -9.29 3.30
N ILE A 84 8.65 -8.22 4.08
CA ILE A 84 7.64 -7.82 5.07
C ILE A 84 6.34 -7.39 4.38
N TRP A 85 6.43 -6.57 3.33
CA TRP A 85 5.22 -6.12 2.63
C TRP A 85 4.48 -7.29 1.97
N THR A 86 5.21 -8.27 1.43
CA THR A 86 4.61 -9.50 0.91
C THR A 86 3.89 -10.27 2.00
N ALA A 87 4.52 -10.41 3.18
CA ALA A 87 3.91 -11.10 4.31
C ALA A 87 2.64 -10.37 4.78
N LEU A 88 2.66 -9.02 4.78
CA LEU A 88 1.47 -8.23 5.13
C LEU A 88 0.29 -8.55 4.22
N ARG A 89 0.54 -8.72 2.92
CA ARG A 89 -0.50 -9.03 1.95
C ARG A 89 -1.12 -10.42 2.16
N GLN A 90 -0.47 -11.29 2.91
CA GLN A 90 -1.00 -12.60 3.25
C GLN A 90 -2.00 -12.56 4.40
N ILE A 91 -2.11 -11.44 5.12
CA ILE A 91 -3.07 -11.31 6.23
C ILE A 91 -4.47 -11.15 5.63
N PRO A 92 -5.39 -12.11 5.87
CA PRO A 92 -6.72 -12.04 5.29
C PRO A 92 -7.54 -10.87 5.84
N TYR A 93 -8.54 -10.46 5.09
CA TYR A 93 -9.51 -9.47 5.53
C TYR A 93 -10.14 -9.91 6.87
N GLY A 94 -10.19 -8.99 7.82
CA GLY A 94 -10.75 -9.26 9.14
C GLY A 94 -9.82 -10.02 10.09
N LYS A 95 -8.58 -10.29 9.67
CA LYS A 95 -7.58 -10.96 10.51
C LYS A 95 -6.47 -9.99 10.86
N THR A 96 -5.68 -10.36 11.87
CA THR A 96 -4.53 -9.56 12.32
C THR A 96 -3.30 -10.46 12.43
N ALA A 97 -2.13 -9.82 12.50
CA ALA A 97 -0.86 -10.47 12.77
C ALA A 97 -0.11 -9.65 13.81
N SER A 98 0.92 -10.22 14.39
CA SER A 98 1.81 -9.51 15.30
C SER A 98 3.15 -9.21 14.60
N TYR A 99 3.88 -8.22 15.13
CA TYR A 99 5.24 -7.95 14.63
C TYR A 99 6.14 -9.18 14.80
N GLY A 100 6.02 -9.87 15.94
CA GLY A 100 6.77 -11.12 16.16
C GLY A 100 6.38 -12.21 15.17
N GLY A 101 5.09 -12.37 14.89
CA GLY A 101 4.62 -13.34 13.91
C GLY A 101 5.15 -13.06 12.51
N LEU A 102 5.20 -11.78 12.11
CA LEU A 102 5.79 -11.39 10.83
C LEU A 102 7.28 -11.71 10.79
N ALA A 103 8.02 -11.43 11.86
CA ALA A 103 9.44 -11.74 11.94
C ALA A 103 9.68 -13.25 11.80
N GLU A 104 8.85 -14.06 12.45
CA GLU A 104 8.95 -15.52 12.32
C GLU A 104 8.65 -15.98 10.91
N SER A 105 7.66 -15.36 10.24
CA SER A 105 7.25 -15.76 8.90
C SER A 105 8.35 -15.59 7.86
N ILE A 106 9.30 -14.68 8.10
CA ILE A 106 10.44 -14.47 7.21
C ILE A 106 11.74 -15.11 7.75
N ASN A 107 11.61 -16.00 8.75
CA ASN A 107 12.73 -16.71 9.39
C ASN A 107 13.74 -15.79 10.09
N LYS A 108 13.26 -14.66 10.63
CA LYS A 108 14.10 -13.70 11.36
C LYS A 108 13.42 -13.29 12.68
N PRO A 109 13.19 -14.24 13.60
CA PRO A 109 12.40 -13.97 14.81
C PRO A 109 12.99 -12.88 15.72
N LYS A 110 14.28 -12.59 15.58
CA LYS A 110 14.94 -11.55 16.38
C LYS A 110 14.84 -10.15 15.73
N ALA A 111 14.28 -10.04 14.55
CA ALA A 111 14.23 -8.79 13.77
C ALA A 111 12.96 -7.98 14.02
N VAL A 112 12.30 -8.14 15.17
CA VAL A 112 10.99 -7.51 15.44
C VAL A 112 11.04 -5.99 15.27
N ARG A 113 12.11 -5.34 15.74
CA ARG A 113 12.25 -3.89 15.62
C ARG A 113 12.38 -3.46 14.14
N ALA A 114 13.19 -4.19 13.38
CA ALA A 114 13.35 -3.91 11.95
C ALA A 114 12.05 -4.16 11.19
N VAL A 115 11.28 -5.17 11.60
CA VAL A 115 9.95 -5.43 11.04
C VAL A 115 9.03 -4.24 11.27
N GLY A 116 9.03 -3.68 12.49
CA GLY A 116 8.25 -2.48 12.78
C GLY A 116 8.59 -1.31 11.86
N GLY A 117 9.89 -1.11 11.61
CA GLY A 117 10.33 -0.07 10.68
C GLY A 117 9.85 -0.33 9.25
N ALA A 118 9.91 -1.57 8.78
CA ALA A 118 9.44 -1.94 7.45
C ALA A 118 7.93 -1.76 7.31
N VAL A 119 7.16 -2.15 8.34
CA VAL A 119 5.70 -1.94 8.35
C VAL A 119 5.39 -0.45 8.26
N GLY A 120 6.11 0.39 9.02
CA GLY A 120 5.88 1.83 9.04
C GLY A 120 6.29 2.54 7.76
N SER A 121 7.15 1.95 6.94
CA SER A 121 7.62 2.55 5.67
C SER A 121 6.82 2.09 4.46
N ASN A 122 5.71 1.38 4.66
CA ASN A 122 4.84 0.88 3.59
C ASN A 122 4.40 2.02 2.65
N PRO A 123 4.75 1.96 1.35
CA PRO A 123 4.39 3.01 0.41
C PRO A 123 2.99 2.89 -0.18
N ILE A 124 2.32 1.76 0.03
CA ILE A 124 0.98 1.50 -0.53
C ILE A 124 0.02 1.20 0.62
N SER A 125 -0.46 2.26 1.25
CA SER A 125 -1.37 2.14 2.38
C SER A 125 -2.66 1.41 1.99
N ILE A 126 -3.31 0.78 2.95
CA ILE A 126 -4.57 0.06 2.79
C ILE A 126 -4.40 -1.25 2.02
N ILE A 127 -3.88 -1.20 0.80
CA ILE A 127 -3.72 -2.37 -0.07
C ILE A 127 -2.67 -3.32 0.51
N ILE A 128 -1.53 -2.78 0.95
CA ILE A 128 -0.60 -3.52 1.79
C ILE A 128 -1.02 -3.21 3.23
N PRO A 129 -1.68 -4.17 3.92
CA PRO A 129 -2.47 -3.85 5.12
C PRO A 129 -1.65 -3.71 6.40
N CYS A 130 -0.84 -2.68 6.49
CA CYS A 130 -0.06 -2.41 7.69
C CYS A 130 -0.96 -2.17 8.93
N HIS A 131 -2.20 -1.77 8.71
CA HIS A 131 -3.19 -1.56 9.79
C HIS A 131 -3.67 -2.86 10.44
N ARG A 132 -3.31 -4.03 9.89
CA ARG A 132 -3.67 -5.34 10.44
C ARG A 132 -2.62 -5.92 11.37
N VAL A 133 -1.58 -5.13 11.69
CA VAL A 133 -0.49 -5.57 12.55
C VAL A 133 -0.66 -4.98 13.94
N LEU A 134 -0.61 -5.85 14.95
CA LEU A 134 -0.71 -5.47 16.35
C LEU A 134 0.59 -5.75 17.07
N GLY A 135 0.79 -5.06 18.19
CA GLY A 135 1.98 -5.25 19.03
C GLY A 135 2.08 -6.69 19.53
N LYS A 136 3.33 -7.21 19.55
CA LYS A 136 3.68 -8.58 19.94
C LYS A 136 3.08 -9.62 18.99
#